data_80680adc861aa0434c91ae78d926116e
#
_entry.id   80680adc861aa0434c91ae78d926116e
#
_cell.length_a   1.000
_cell.length_b   1.000
_cell.length_c   1.000
_cell.angle_alpha   90.00
_cell.angle_beta   90.00
_cell.angle_gamma   90.00
#
_symmetry.space_group_name_H-M   'P 1'
#
loop_
_entity.id
_entity.type
_entity.pdbx_description
1 polymer ?
#
loop_
_entity_poly.entity_id
_entity_poly.type
_entity_poly.pdbx_seq_one_letter_code
_entity_poly.pdbx_strand_id
1 'polypeptide(L)'
;MTTEIRGPGSITHLLGIVYDHLGKAVLLNILWGLLSIPWFAFSALLIQFCLVLGDSFQVPTAGAIGLIVAVFFCSFSPPTLLLLAATAPWVSGGESLSRQQLLRILRSRFLAVQSLGAAAGLSAALLLINALFYHSIGGWFGAMLSGFMLWLVVALVFLGLYWLPL
;
A
#
# COMPACT_ATOMS: atom_id res chain seq x y z
N MET A 1 38.91 -10.32 -20.35
CA MET A 1 38.05 -9.83 -19.26
C MET A 1 36.85 -9.15 -19.93
N THR A 2 35.79 -9.90 -20.18
CA THR A 2 34.56 -9.41 -20.82
C THR A 2 33.68 -8.80 -19.70
N THR A 3 33.69 -7.47 -19.62
CA THR A 3 32.70 -6.73 -18.84
C THR A 3 31.33 -6.90 -19.50
N GLU A 4 30.54 -7.84 -19.03
CA GLU A 4 29.13 -7.96 -19.35
C GLU A 4 28.45 -6.64 -18.95
N ILE A 5 28.06 -5.84 -19.92
CA ILE A 5 27.22 -4.66 -19.74
C ILE A 5 25.84 -5.18 -19.33
N ARG A 6 25.60 -5.35 -18.03
CA ARG A 6 24.29 -5.69 -17.49
C ARG A 6 23.37 -4.48 -17.67
N GLY A 7 22.43 -4.58 -18.59
CA GLY A 7 21.45 -3.53 -18.84
C GLY A 7 20.63 -3.20 -17.57
N PRO A 8 20.26 -1.92 -17.36
CA PRO A 8 19.40 -1.51 -16.25
C PRO A 8 18.03 -2.20 -16.42
N GLY A 9 17.68 -3.11 -15.51
CA GLY A 9 16.41 -3.83 -15.50
C GLY A 9 16.52 -5.35 -15.37
N SER A 10 17.73 -5.91 -15.36
CA SER A 10 17.93 -7.34 -15.11
C SER A 10 17.63 -7.66 -13.63
N ILE A 11 16.89 -8.75 -13.37
CA ILE A 11 16.62 -9.27 -12.01
C ILE A 11 17.92 -9.45 -11.23
N THR A 12 19.00 -9.87 -11.89
CA THR A 12 20.32 -10.01 -11.29
C THR A 12 20.93 -8.68 -10.84
N HIS A 13 20.66 -7.59 -11.55
CA HIS A 13 21.07 -6.24 -11.15
C HIS A 13 20.31 -5.77 -9.90
N LEU A 14 18.99 -6.01 -9.85
CA LEU A 14 18.18 -5.71 -8.66
C LEU A 14 18.61 -6.52 -7.44
N LEU A 15 18.88 -7.82 -7.61
CA LEU A 15 19.39 -8.68 -6.56
C LEU A 15 20.75 -8.20 -6.04
N GLY A 16 21.63 -7.74 -6.94
CA GLY A 16 22.91 -7.15 -6.56
C GLY A 16 22.74 -5.91 -5.68
N ILE A 17 21.87 -4.96 -6.08
CA ILE A 17 21.56 -3.75 -5.30
C ILE A 17 21.01 -4.12 -3.93
N VAL A 18 20.08 -5.08 -3.86
CA VAL A 18 19.50 -5.53 -2.58
C VAL A 18 20.57 -6.14 -1.68
N TYR A 19 21.46 -6.97 -2.23
CA TYR A 19 22.55 -7.59 -1.47
C TYR A 19 23.53 -6.57 -0.91
N ASP A 20 23.94 -5.60 -1.73
CA ASP A 20 24.89 -4.54 -1.31
C ASP A 20 24.29 -3.61 -0.24
N HIS A 21 22.97 -3.51 -0.19
CA HIS A 21 22.27 -2.66 0.78
C HIS A 21 21.50 -3.45 1.85
N LEU A 22 21.74 -4.77 1.97
CA LEU A 22 20.96 -5.66 2.83
C LEU A 22 20.86 -5.17 4.28
N GLY A 23 21.98 -4.78 4.87
CA GLY A 23 22.01 -4.26 6.25
C GLY A 23 21.18 -2.98 6.42
N LYS A 24 21.25 -2.06 5.45
CA LYS A 24 20.43 -0.83 5.45
C LYS A 24 18.96 -1.15 5.23
N ALA A 25 18.65 -2.11 4.35
CA ALA A 25 17.28 -2.55 4.09
C ALA A 25 16.63 -3.15 5.34
N VAL A 26 17.35 -4.02 6.07
CA VAL A 26 16.85 -4.58 7.34
C VAL A 26 16.59 -3.47 8.35
N LEU A 27 17.53 -2.54 8.54
CA LEU A 27 17.36 -1.43 9.47
C LEU A 27 16.17 -0.54 9.10
N LEU A 28 16.01 -0.20 7.81
CA LEU A 28 14.89 0.60 7.32
C LEU A 28 13.54 -0.12 7.51
N ASN A 29 13.48 -1.43 7.32
CA ASN A 29 12.26 -2.20 7.57
C ASN A 29 11.89 -2.24 9.05
N ILE A 30 12.88 -2.39 9.95
CA ILE A 30 12.64 -2.29 11.40
C ILE A 30 12.13 -0.91 11.75
N LEU A 31 12.77 0.15 11.25
CA LEU A 31 12.36 1.53 11.49
C LEU A 31 10.95 1.80 10.92
N TRP A 32 10.66 1.31 9.72
CA TRP A 32 9.34 1.39 9.12
C TRP A 32 8.28 0.70 10.00
N GLY A 33 8.56 -0.51 10.49
CA GLY A 33 7.67 -1.24 11.38
C GLY A 33 7.37 -0.46 12.67
N LEU A 34 8.40 0.09 13.31
CA LEU A 34 8.24 0.91 14.52
C LEU A 34 7.44 2.18 14.25
N LEU A 35 7.75 2.90 13.17
CA LEU A 35 7.02 4.11 12.79
C LEU A 35 5.59 3.81 12.36
N SER A 36 5.28 2.59 11.89
CA SER A 36 3.95 2.18 11.46
C SER A 36 3.04 1.74 12.62
N ILE A 37 3.54 1.59 13.84
CA ILE A 37 2.74 1.17 15.01
C ILE A 37 1.46 1.99 15.18
N PRO A 38 1.46 3.35 15.11
CA PRO A 38 0.24 4.13 15.23
C PRO A 38 -0.81 3.80 14.15
N TRP A 39 -0.36 3.54 12.93
CA TRP A 39 -1.25 3.16 11.81
C TRP A 39 -1.82 1.76 11.99
N PHE A 40 -1.02 0.81 12.47
CA PHE A 40 -1.52 -0.53 12.81
C PHE A 40 -2.52 -0.48 13.95
N ALA A 41 -2.26 0.31 15.00
CA ALA A 41 -3.19 0.49 16.11
C ALA A 41 -4.51 1.12 15.64
N PHE A 42 -4.44 2.19 14.83
CA PHE A 42 -5.64 2.82 14.26
C PHE A 42 -6.41 1.86 13.35
N SER A 43 -5.72 1.08 12.52
CA SER A 43 -6.32 0.08 11.66
C SER A 43 -7.01 -1.04 12.43
N ALA A 44 -6.42 -1.49 13.53
CA ALA A 44 -7.05 -2.47 14.42
C ALA A 44 -8.34 -1.92 15.05
N LEU A 45 -8.31 -0.65 15.51
CA LEU A 45 -9.51 0.03 16.03
C LEU A 45 -10.59 0.19 14.94
N LEU A 46 -10.20 0.52 13.71
CA LEU A 46 -11.13 0.64 12.59
C LEU A 46 -11.81 -0.70 12.27
N ILE A 47 -11.03 -1.79 12.20
CA ILE A 47 -11.57 -3.14 11.98
C ILE A 47 -12.54 -3.51 13.10
N GLN A 48 -12.13 -3.29 14.35
CA GLN A 48 -13.00 -3.56 15.51
C GLN A 48 -14.29 -2.76 15.45
N PHE A 49 -14.22 -1.48 15.11
CA PHE A 49 -15.39 -0.63 14.93
C PHE A 49 -16.33 -1.15 13.82
N CYS A 50 -15.77 -1.56 12.68
CA CYS A 50 -16.55 -2.16 11.59
C CYS A 50 -17.21 -3.47 12.00
N LEU A 51 -16.53 -4.31 12.80
CA LEU A 51 -17.12 -5.55 13.31
C LEU A 51 -18.31 -5.27 14.24
N VAL A 52 -18.16 -4.36 15.20
CA VAL A 52 -19.24 -3.96 16.13
C VAL A 52 -20.43 -3.37 15.37
N LEU A 53 -20.19 -2.52 14.36
CA LEU A 53 -21.27 -2.01 13.50
C LEU A 53 -21.90 -3.13 12.69
N GLY A 54 -21.09 -4.05 12.15
CA GLY A 54 -21.58 -5.20 11.40
C GLY A 54 -22.54 -6.07 12.22
N ASP A 55 -22.17 -6.36 13.45
CA ASP A 55 -23.01 -7.11 14.38
C ASP A 55 -24.31 -6.34 14.72
N SER A 56 -24.21 -5.03 14.97
CA SER A 56 -25.35 -4.18 15.32
C SER A 56 -26.36 -4.05 14.17
N PHE A 57 -25.90 -3.99 12.93
CA PHE A 57 -26.73 -3.85 11.74
C PHE A 57 -26.92 -5.16 10.95
N GLN A 58 -26.43 -6.29 11.48
CA GLN A 58 -26.47 -7.61 10.83
C GLN A 58 -25.83 -7.63 9.44
N VAL A 59 -24.71 -6.89 9.27
CA VAL A 59 -23.93 -6.83 8.03
C VAL A 59 -22.66 -7.68 8.15
N PRO A 60 -22.71 -8.98 7.75
CA PRO A 60 -21.59 -9.91 7.95
C PRO A 60 -20.31 -9.52 7.20
N THR A 61 -20.42 -8.66 6.19
CA THR A 61 -19.28 -8.19 5.37
C THR A 61 -18.57 -6.97 5.94
N ALA A 62 -19.08 -6.38 7.02
CA ALA A 62 -18.51 -5.16 7.59
C ALA A 62 -17.05 -5.33 8.04
N GLY A 63 -16.69 -6.49 8.60
CA GLY A 63 -15.31 -6.81 8.96
C GLY A 63 -14.37 -6.88 7.76
N ALA A 64 -14.80 -7.44 6.64
CA ALA A 64 -14.02 -7.48 5.40
C ALA A 64 -13.81 -6.09 4.81
N ILE A 65 -14.84 -5.24 4.86
CA ILE A 65 -14.76 -3.83 4.44
C ILE A 65 -13.73 -3.09 5.32
N GLY A 66 -13.84 -3.22 6.64
CA GLY A 66 -12.89 -2.62 7.58
C GLY A 66 -11.46 -3.08 7.34
N LEU A 67 -11.23 -4.36 7.07
CA LEU A 67 -9.92 -4.91 6.76
C LEU A 67 -9.33 -4.29 5.47
N ILE A 68 -10.11 -4.18 4.41
CA ILE A 68 -9.64 -3.58 3.14
C ILE A 68 -9.26 -2.12 3.35
N VAL A 69 -10.13 -1.33 3.99
CA VAL A 69 -9.80 0.08 4.30
C VAL A 69 -8.52 0.18 5.13
N ALA A 70 -8.38 -0.67 6.15
CA ALA A 70 -7.21 -0.72 7.00
C ALA A 70 -5.92 -1.06 6.24
N VAL A 71 -5.96 -2.04 5.33
CA VAL A 71 -4.81 -2.41 4.50
C VAL A 71 -4.37 -1.25 3.62
N PHE A 72 -5.30 -0.57 2.93
CA PHE A 72 -4.97 0.59 2.12
C PHE A 72 -4.44 1.75 2.97
N PHE A 73 -5.05 2.00 4.13
CA PHE A 73 -4.62 3.05 5.04
C PHE A 73 -3.20 2.83 5.57
N CYS A 74 -2.82 1.59 5.88
CA CYS A 74 -1.45 1.23 6.26
C CYS A 74 -0.48 1.28 5.08
N SER A 75 -0.88 0.78 3.91
CA SER A 75 -0.02 0.73 2.72
C SER A 75 0.34 2.12 2.22
N PHE A 76 -0.61 3.06 2.22
CA PHE A 76 -0.41 4.46 1.86
C PHE A 76 -0.18 5.33 3.10
N SER A 77 0.73 4.89 3.97
CA SER A 77 1.06 5.62 5.19
C SER A 77 2.33 6.46 5.03
N PRO A 78 2.49 7.54 5.81
CA PRO A 78 3.71 8.33 5.81
C PRO A 78 5.00 7.54 6.08
N PRO A 79 5.04 6.52 6.96
CA PRO A 79 6.19 5.62 7.08
C PRO A 79 6.53 4.90 5.78
N THR A 80 5.55 4.45 5.01
CA THR A 80 5.77 3.80 3.70
C THR A 80 6.36 4.78 2.69
N LEU A 81 5.89 6.03 2.67
CA LEU A 81 6.50 7.09 1.85
C LEU A 81 7.97 7.29 2.20
N LEU A 82 8.31 7.33 3.50
CA LEU A 82 9.70 7.48 3.96
C LEU A 82 10.57 6.30 3.54
N LEU A 83 10.06 5.07 3.65
CA LEU A 83 10.76 3.87 3.22
C LEU A 83 11.07 3.95 1.72
N LEU A 84 10.07 4.27 0.89
CA LEU A 84 10.24 4.40 -0.56
C LEU A 84 11.20 5.55 -0.93
N ALA A 85 11.09 6.71 -0.29
CA ALA A 85 11.99 7.83 -0.52
C ALA A 85 13.44 7.50 -0.12
N ALA A 86 13.64 6.75 0.97
CA ALA A 86 14.98 6.35 1.42
C ALA A 86 15.62 5.29 0.52
N THR A 87 14.83 4.45 -0.15
CA THR A 87 15.31 3.38 -1.03
C THR A 87 15.41 3.79 -2.50
N ALA A 88 14.70 4.82 -2.93
CA ALA A 88 14.72 5.30 -4.32
C ALA A 88 16.13 5.58 -4.87
N PRO A 89 17.07 6.23 -4.12
CA PRO A 89 18.43 6.46 -4.59
C PRO A 89 19.22 5.18 -4.89
N TRP A 90 18.88 4.04 -4.25
CA TRP A 90 19.60 2.77 -4.48
C TRP A 90 19.38 2.24 -5.90
N VAL A 91 18.20 2.50 -6.46
CA VAL A 91 17.84 2.07 -7.82
C VAL A 91 18.31 3.08 -8.87
N SER A 92 18.24 4.38 -8.56
CA SER A 92 18.62 5.45 -9.48
C SER A 92 20.13 5.78 -9.47
N GLY A 93 20.92 5.18 -8.55
CA GLY A 93 22.35 5.51 -8.40
C GLY A 93 22.60 6.91 -7.84
N GLY A 94 21.56 7.53 -7.25
CA GLY A 94 21.66 8.87 -6.65
C GLY A 94 22.28 8.86 -5.25
N GLU A 95 22.56 10.05 -4.72
CA GLU A 95 23.03 10.21 -3.35
C GLU A 95 21.92 9.89 -2.34
N SER A 96 22.29 9.28 -1.22
CA SER A 96 21.36 9.00 -0.13
C SER A 96 20.80 10.29 0.46
N LEU A 97 19.49 10.35 0.63
CA LEU A 97 18.82 11.51 1.19
C LEU A 97 19.24 11.76 2.65
N SER A 98 19.50 13.01 2.98
CA SER A 98 19.80 13.41 4.35
C SER A 98 18.54 13.31 5.24
N ARG A 99 18.74 13.20 6.56
CA ARG A 99 17.62 13.17 7.54
C ARG A 99 16.72 14.40 7.40
N GLN A 100 17.29 15.57 7.14
CA GLN A 100 16.52 16.81 6.98
C GLN A 100 15.65 16.80 5.72
N GLN A 101 16.14 16.22 4.63
CA GLN A 101 15.36 16.05 3.39
C GLN A 101 14.21 15.08 3.59
N LEU A 102 14.45 13.93 4.26
CA LEU A 102 13.41 12.96 4.58
C LEU A 102 12.31 13.57 5.46
N LEU A 103 12.67 14.31 6.51
CA LEU A 103 11.71 15.01 7.36
C LEU A 103 10.92 16.08 6.61
N ARG A 104 11.56 16.79 5.68
CA ARG A 104 10.89 17.77 4.82
C ARG A 104 9.86 17.09 3.91
N ILE A 105 10.22 15.98 3.26
CA ILE A 105 9.31 15.18 2.43
C ILE A 105 8.13 14.69 3.27
N LEU A 106 8.39 14.13 4.45
CA LEU A 106 7.35 13.68 5.35
C LEU A 106 6.37 14.80 5.69
N ARG A 107 6.88 15.96 6.14
CA ARG A 107 6.04 17.07 6.57
C ARG A 107 5.23 17.67 5.43
N SER A 108 5.83 17.79 4.23
CA SER A 108 5.16 18.39 3.07
C SER A 108 4.13 17.47 2.42
N ARG A 109 4.31 16.14 2.51
CA ARG A 109 3.44 15.16 1.85
C ARG A 109 2.57 14.35 2.80
N PHE A 110 2.66 14.57 4.10
CA PHE A 110 1.93 13.81 5.12
C PHE A 110 0.43 13.71 4.83
N LEU A 111 -0.24 14.87 4.71
CA LEU A 111 -1.68 14.91 4.47
C LEU A 111 -2.06 14.36 3.10
N ALA A 112 -1.25 14.62 2.08
CA ALA A 112 -1.52 14.13 0.72
C ALA A 112 -1.46 12.59 0.67
N VAL A 113 -0.47 11.96 1.28
CA VAL A 113 -0.34 10.50 1.33
C VAL A 113 -1.45 9.89 2.16
N GLN A 114 -1.78 10.50 3.31
CA GLN A 114 -2.83 10.00 4.18
C GLN A 114 -4.21 10.11 3.54
N SER A 115 -4.51 11.22 2.85
CA SER A 115 -5.77 11.39 2.11
C SER A 115 -5.85 10.43 0.92
N LEU A 116 -4.74 10.16 0.24
CA LEU A 116 -4.67 9.16 -0.84
C LEU A 116 -5.00 7.77 -0.29
N GLY A 117 -4.40 7.37 0.84
CA GLY A 117 -4.67 6.09 1.49
C GLY A 117 -6.13 5.94 1.91
N ALA A 118 -6.71 6.99 2.51
CA ALA A 118 -8.12 7.01 2.87
C ALA A 118 -9.04 6.92 1.65
N ALA A 119 -8.78 7.72 0.61
CA ALA A 119 -9.57 7.70 -0.62
C ALA A 119 -9.48 6.34 -1.35
N ALA A 120 -8.27 5.78 -1.46
CA ALA A 120 -8.07 4.46 -2.06
C ALA A 120 -8.77 3.35 -1.25
N GLY A 121 -8.68 3.39 0.08
CA GLY A 121 -9.37 2.44 0.96
C GLY A 121 -10.89 2.51 0.83
N LEU A 122 -11.47 3.72 0.83
CA LEU A 122 -12.90 3.91 0.63
C LEU A 122 -13.35 3.45 -0.77
N SER A 123 -12.57 3.76 -1.81
CA SER A 123 -12.85 3.31 -3.17
C SER A 123 -12.82 1.77 -3.27
N ALA A 124 -11.82 1.13 -2.67
CA ALA A 124 -11.72 -0.32 -2.62
C ALA A 124 -12.90 -0.95 -1.86
N ALA A 125 -13.33 -0.34 -0.76
CA ALA A 125 -14.51 -0.77 0.01
C ALA A 125 -15.79 -0.69 -0.83
N LEU A 126 -15.99 0.41 -1.55
CA LEU A 126 -17.13 0.57 -2.47
C LEU A 126 -17.11 -0.46 -3.59
N LEU A 127 -15.95 -0.72 -4.19
CA LEU A 127 -15.80 -1.76 -5.23
C LEU A 127 -16.12 -3.16 -4.68
N LEU A 128 -15.69 -3.45 -3.44
CA LEU A 128 -16.01 -4.72 -2.79
C LEU A 128 -17.52 -4.86 -2.54
N ILE A 129 -18.18 -3.82 -2.02
CA ILE A 129 -19.64 -3.82 -1.81
C ILE A 129 -20.35 -4.09 -3.13
N ASN A 130 -19.94 -3.42 -4.22
CA ASN A 130 -20.50 -3.66 -5.54
C ASN A 130 -20.23 -5.10 -6.04
N ALA A 131 -19.03 -5.64 -5.81
CA ALA A 131 -18.70 -7.02 -6.16
C ALA A 131 -19.63 -8.02 -5.44
N LEU A 132 -19.86 -7.82 -4.15
CA LEU A 132 -20.76 -8.65 -3.35
C LEU A 132 -22.21 -8.51 -3.81
N PHE A 133 -22.66 -7.29 -4.11
CA PHE A 133 -23.99 -7.04 -4.65
C PHE A 133 -24.20 -7.78 -5.99
N TYR A 134 -23.29 -7.65 -6.95
CA TYR A 134 -23.41 -8.36 -8.23
C TYR A 134 -23.32 -9.88 -8.07
N HIS A 135 -22.49 -10.35 -7.15
CA HIS A 135 -22.43 -11.77 -6.83
C HIS A 135 -23.78 -12.30 -6.30
N SER A 136 -24.50 -11.50 -5.51
CA SER A 136 -25.81 -11.89 -4.95
C SER A 136 -26.93 -11.96 -6.00
N ILE A 137 -26.81 -11.23 -7.11
CA ILE A 137 -27.76 -11.31 -8.24
C ILE A 137 -27.74 -12.72 -8.87
N GLY A 138 -26.59 -13.39 -8.77
CA GLY A 138 -26.41 -14.74 -9.32
C GLY A 138 -26.29 -14.78 -10.85
N GLY A 139 -26.18 -16.00 -11.39
CA GLY A 139 -26.04 -16.20 -12.83
C GLY A 139 -24.68 -15.76 -13.38
N TRP A 140 -24.50 -16.04 -14.67
CA TRP A 140 -23.23 -15.75 -15.36
C TRP A 140 -22.90 -14.24 -15.40
N PHE A 141 -23.90 -13.40 -15.64
CA PHE A 141 -23.72 -11.96 -15.73
C PHE A 141 -23.30 -11.33 -14.38
N GLY A 142 -23.92 -11.75 -13.27
CA GLY A 142 -23.54 -11.30 -11.93
C GLY A 142 -22.10 -11.71 -11.57
N ALA A 143 -21.70 -12.93 -11.91
CA ALA A 143 -20.34 -13.41 -11.70
C ALA A 143 -19.30 -12.58 -12.50
N MET A 144 -19.60 -12.27 -13.77
CA MET A 144 -18.73 -11.46 -14.63
C MET A 144 -18.54 -10.04 -14.07
N LEU A 145 -19.63 -9.38 -13.66
CA LEU A 145 -19.56 -8.03 -13.08
C LEU A 145 -18.83 -8.03 -11.73
N SER A 146 -19.09 -9.02 -10.88
CA SER A 146 -18.36 -9.18 -9.61
C SER A 146 -16.85 -9.35 -9.86
N GLY A 147 -16.45 -10.19 -10.79
CA GLY A 147 -15.05 -10.37 -11.18
C GLY A 147 -14.41 -9.09 -11.71
N PHE A 148 -15.14 -8.30 -12.51
CA PHE A 148 -14.67 -7.02 -13.00
C PHE A 148 -14.43 -6.01 -11.86
N MET A 149 -15.32 -5.94 -10.85
CA MET A 149 -15.12 -5.08 -9.68
C MET A 149 -13.88 -5.47 -8.88
N LEU A 150 -13.61 -6.77 -8.70
CA LEU A 150 -12.38 -7.24 -8.05
C LEU A 150 -11.13 -6.88 -8.85
N TRP A 151 -11.17 -6.93 -10.19
CA TRP A 151 -10.09 -6.46 -11.07
C TRP A 151 -9.80 -4.97 -10.88
N LEU A 152 -10.84 -4.14 -10.72
CA LEU A 152 -10.67 -2.71 -10.44
C LEU A 152 -9.98 -2.47 -9.08
N VAL A 153 -10.22 -3.31 -8.06
CA VAL A 153 -9.47 -3.23 -6.79
C VAL A 153 -7.99 -3.49 -7.02
N VAL A 154 -7.65 -4.52 -7.80
CA VAL A 154 -6.25 -4.82 -8.16
C VAL A 154 -5.61 -3.64 -8.92
N ALA A 155 -6.31 -3.07 -9.91
CA ALA A 155 -5.85 -1.90 -10.65
C ALA A 155 -5.62 -0.69 -9.73
N LEU A 156 -6.49 -0.48 -8.73
CA LEU A 156 -6.36 0.59 -7.73
C LEU A 156 -5.08 0.43 -6.90
N VAL A 157 -4.73 -0.81 -6.51
CA VAL A 157 -3.47 -1.09 -5.79
C VAL A 157 -2.26 -0.69 -6.64
N PHE A 158 -2.21 -1.12 -7.90
CA PHE A 158 -1.10 -0.79 -8.80
C PHE A 158 -1.01 0.71 -9.07
N LEU A 159 -2.15 1.38 -9.28
CA LEU A 159 -2.19 2.83 -9.47
C LEU A 159 -1.65 3.56 -8.24
N GLY A 160 -2.06 3.13 -7.04
CA GLY A 160 -1.59 3.71 -5.79
C GLY A 160 -0.08 3.52 -5.59
N LEU A 161 0.45 2.33 -5.86
CA LEU A 161 1.89 2.07 -5.79
C LEU A 161 2.70 2.92 -6.77
N TYR A 162 2.14 3.22 -7.94
CA TYR A 162 2.78 4.08 -8.94
C TYR A 162 2.81 5.56 -8.50
N TRP A 163 1.78 6.02 -7.80
CA TRP A 163 1.66 7.44 -7.38
C TRP A 163 2.45 7.79 -6.11
N LEU A 164 2.79 6.80 -5.29
CA LEU A 164 3.52 7.02 -4.02
C LEU A 164 4.92 7.64 -4.20
N PRO A 165 5.74 7.28 -5.21
CA PRO A 165 7.09 7.81 -5.37
C PRO A 165 7.15 9.23 -5.94
N LEU A 166 6.10 9.75 -6.53
CA LEU A 166 6.00 11.05 -7.17
C LEU A 166 5.56 12.14 -6.19
#